data_36c4e20cd9703cc013e7de36859c4b38
#
_entry.id   36c4e20cd9703cc013e7de36859c4b38
#
_cell.length_a   1.000
_cell.length_b   1.000
_cell.length_c   1.000
_cell.angle_alpha   90.00
_cell.angle_beta   90.00
_cell.angle_gamma   90.00
#
_symmetry.space_group_name_H-M   'P 1'
#
loop_
_entity.id
_entity.type
_entity.pdbx_description
1 polymer ?
#
loop_
_entity_poly.entity_id
_entity_poly.type
_entity_poly.pdbx_seq_one_letter_code
_entity_poly.pdbx_strand_id
1 'polypeptide(L)'
;TGGDSHAAADIICYMNGYEDPRREKYFSKAQFSGDNALEYVGMRRGIAIPALSTVGLLYSGVNFVDGMATPLQWMNAAEVAFLKAEAVGVFGWNMGGSAKTFYEQGVRLSFEQWGVAGVDEYLVGTTLPESYTDPNGGATSYSTQLSQLGVAWNDGASKEEMQERIIIQKWIANFHLGNEAWADFRRTGFPHLIPAMESA
;
A
#
# COMPACT_ATOMS: atom_id res chain seq x y z
N THR A 1 14.35 -16.49 -8.10
CA THR A 1 15.20 -15.34 -7.75
C THR A 1 15.09 -15.09 -6.25
N GLY A 2 15.76 -15.91 -5.47
CA GLY A 2 15.65 -15.81 -4.01
C GLY A 2 16.28 -14.53 -3.48
N GLY A 3 15.45 -13.63 -2.95
CA GLY A 3 15.91 -12.56 -2.10
C GLY A 3 16.25 -11.21 -2.73
N ASP A 4 16.11 -11.03 -4.03
CA ASP A 4 16.45 -9.75 -4.68
C ASP A 4 15.28 -8.72 -4.65
N SER A 5 14.07 -9.16 -4.35
CA SER A 5 12.88 -8.30 -4.31
C SER A 5 12.07 -8.56 -3.06
N HIS A 6 12.02 -7.59 -2.18
CA HIS A 6 11.28 -7.64 -0.93
C HIS A 6 10.13 -6.62 -0.95
N ALA A 7 9.06 -6.93 -0.23
CA ALA A 7 8.04 -5.95 0.07
C ALA A 7 8.63 -4.82 0.92
N ALA A 8 8.31 -3.57 0.62
CA ALA A 8 8.67 -2.47 1.50
C ALA A 8 7.83 -2.51 2.78
N ALA A 9 8.43 -2.17 3.92
CA ALA A 9 7.73 -2.09 5.20
C ALA A 9 6.51 -1.16 5.12
N ASP A 10 6.64 -0.05 4.39
CA ASP A 10 5.57 0.94 4.24
C ASP A 10 4.27 0.33 3.73
N ILE A 11 4.30 -0.34 2.57
CA ILE A 11 3.08 -0.88 1.96
C ILE A 11 2.48 -2.02 2.79
N ILE A 12 3.33 -2.82 3.44
CA ILE A 12 2.85 -3.89 4.32
C ILE A 12 2.13 -3.30 5.55
N CYS A 13 2.66 -2.24 6.17
CA CYS A 13 1.99 -1.58 7.30
C CYS A 13 0.59 -1.05 6.93
N TYR A 14 0.46 -0.43 5.76
CA TYR A 14 -0.85 0.02 5.27
C TYR A 14 -1.79 -1.16 5.00
N MET A 15 -1.34 -2.17 4.27
CA MET A 15 -2.20 -3.29 3.87
C MET A 15 -2.54 -4.23 5.04
N ASN A 16 -1.64 -4.37 6.02
CA ASN A 16 -1.94 -5.12 7.24
C ASN A 16 -3.02 -4.39 8.07
N GLY A 17 -2.82 -3.12 8.38
CA GLY A 17 -3.75 -2.37 9.21
C GLY A 17 -5.12 -2.19 8.57
N TYR A 18 -5.19 -2.09 7.25
CA TYR A 18 -6.46 -2.05 6.51
C TYR A 18 -7.07 -3.43 6.28
N GLU A 19 -6.41 -4.50 6.72
CA GLU A 19 -6.83 -5.89 6.43
C GLU A 19 -7.05 -6.13 4.92
N ASP A 20 -6.20 -5.51 4.08
CA ASP A 20 -6.36 -5.47 2.64
C ASP A 20 -6.14 -6.86 2.00
N PRO A 21 -7.17 -7.49 1.42
CA PRO A 21 -7.04 -8.84 0.88
C PRO A 21 -6.19 -8.89 -0.41
N ARG A 22 -5.93 -7.76 -1.09
CA ARG A 22 -5.01 -7.70 -2.24
C ARG A 22 -3.58 -8.03 -1.83
N ARG A 23 -3.24 -7.90 -0.54
CA ARG A 23 -1.93 -8.23 0.03
C ARG A 23 -1.47 -9.64 -0.35
N GLU A 24 -2.37 -10.63 -0.31
CA GLU A 24 -2.07 -12.02 -0.67
C GLU A 24 -1.69 -12.19 -2.16
N LYS A 25 -2.17 -11.28 -3.01
CA LYS A 25 -1.80 -11.27 -4.43
C LYS A 25 -0.47 -10.60 -4.68
N TYR A 26 -0.19 -9.54 -3.92
CA TYR A 26 1.01 -8.72 -4.09
C TYR A 26 2.26 -9.38 -3.51
N PHE A 27 2.11 -10.07 -2.36
CA PHE A 27 3.24 -10.50 -1.55
C PHE A 27 3.12 -11.96 -1.09
N SER A 28 4.27 -12.61 -0.97
CA SER A 28 4.37 -13.89 -0.27
C SER A 28 4.36 -13.67 1.25
N LYS A 29 3.91 -14.69 1.98
CA LYS A 29 3.96 -14.68 3.44
C LYS A 29 5.41 -14.62 3.93
N ALA A 30 5.63 -13.92 5.03
CA ALA A 30 6.89 -13.92 5.75
C ALA A 30 7.16 -15.31 6.39
N GLN A 31 8.41 -15.59 6.66
CA GLN A 31 8.85 -16.90 7.19
C GLN A 31 9.46 -16.79 8.59
N PHE A 32 9.25 -15.69 9.30
CA PHE A 32 9.64 -15.57 10.70
C PHE A 32 8.83 -16.55 11.57
N SER A 33 9.45 -17.07 12.62
CA SER A 33 8.85 -18.04 13.53
C SER A 33 8.92 -17.58 14.99
N GLY A 34 8.20 -18.27 15.88
CA GLY A 34 8.14 -17.92 17.30
C GLY A 34 7.26 -16.70 17.56
N ASP A 35 7.56 -15.97 18.62
CA ASP A 35 6.80 -14.79 19.06
C ASP A 35 6.82 -13.63 18.06
N ASN A 36 7.71 -13.67 17.08
CA ASN A 36 7.86 -12.68 16.01
C ASN A 36 7.20 -13.12 14.69
N ALA A 37 6.40 -14.18 14.71
CA ALA A 37 5.73 -14.72 13.53
C ALA A 37 4.58 -13.80 13.10
N LEU A 38 4.89 -12.86 12.21
CA LEU A 38 3.91 -12.04 11.52
C LEU A 38 3.65 -12.62 10.13
N GLU A 39 2.41 -12.60 9.69
CA GLU A 39 2.02 -13.22 8.42
C GLU A 39 2.65 -12.51 7.21
N TYR A 40 2.72 -11.19 7.25
CA TYR A 40 3.38 -10.36 6.23
C TYR A 40 4.27 -9.32 6.90
N VAL A 41 5.51 -9.26 6.48
CA VAL A 41 6.51 -8.32 6.99
C VAL A 41 7.32 -7.77 5.83
N GLY A 42 7.29 -6.45 5.68
CA GLY A 42 8.15 -5.76 4.71
C GLY A 42 9.51 -5.38 5.30
N MET A 43 10.46 -5.13 4.43
CA MET A 43 11.80 -4.67 4.81
C MET A 43 11.83 -3.14 4.82
N ARG A 44 12.33 -2.55 5.91
CA ARG A 44 12.48 -1.09 6.01
C ARG A 44 13.61 -0.60 5.11
N ARG A 45 13.41 0.56 4.49
CA ARG A 45 14.41 1.19 3.61
C ARG A 45 15.61 1.72 4.41
N GLY A 46 16.80 1.66 3.82
CA GLY A 46 18.04 2.22 4.38
C GLY A 46 18.66 1.39 5.50
N ILE A 47 18.20 0.17 5.73
CA ILE A 47 18.85 -0.75 6.67
C ILE A 47 20.05 -1.44 6.01
N ALA A 48 21.03 -1.81 6.81
CA ALA A 48 22.01 -2.81 6.38
C ALA A 48 21.26 -4.11 6.09
N ILE A 49 21.22 -4.53 4.83
CA ILE A 49 20.46 -5.71 4.42
C ILE A 49 21.04 -6.93 5.15
N PRO A 50 20.24 -7.64 5.96
CA PRO A 50 20.67 -8.89 6.54
C PRO A 50 21.09 -9.84 5.42
N ALA A 51 22.00 -10.78 5.70
CA ALA A 51 22.47 -11.71 4.70
C ALA A 51 21.30 -12.26 3.86
N LEU A 52 21.28 -11.93 2.56
CA LEU A 52 20.19 -12.25 1.62
C LEU A 52 19.87 -13.74 1.58
N SER A 53 20.90 -14.57 1.79
CA SER A 53 20.76 -16.04 1.81
C SER A 53 20.16 -16.62 3.10
N THR A 54 19.89 -15.79 4.10
CA THR A 54 19.37 -16.24 5.40
C THR A 54 18.21 -15.33 5.87
N VAL A 55 18.50 -14.33 6.69
CA VAL A 55 17.47 -13.48 7.32
C VAL A 55 16.66 -12.70 6.30
N GLY A 56 17.28 -12.23 5.20
CA GLY A 56 16.58 -11.51 4.14
C GLY A 56 15.45 -12.34 3.55
N LEU A 57 15.60 -13.66 3.42
CA LEU A 57 14.58 -14.54 2.88
C LEU A 57 13.36 -14.71 3.78
N LEU A 58 13.42 -14.29 5.04
CA LEU A 58 12.31 -14.40 5.98
C LEU A 58 11.26 -13.30 5.78
N TYR A 59 11.64 -12.18 5.17
CA TYR A 59 10.70 -11.09 4.85
C TYR A 59 9.80 -11.46 3.67
N SER A 60 8.66 -10.79 3.57
CA SER A 60 7.73 -10.95 2.45
C SER A 60 8.38 -10.56 1.14
N GLY A 61 8.29 -11.44 0.15
CA GLY A 61 8.73 -11.18 -1.23
C GLY A 61 7.61 -10.64 -2.08
N VAL A 62 7.95 -10.12 -3.26
CA VAL A 62 6.97 -9.71 -4.27
C VAL A 62 6.51 -10.94 -5.06
N ASN A 63 5.18 -11.10 -5.20
CA ASN A 63 4.61 -12.13 -6.05
C ASN A 63 4.54 -11.65 -7.50
N PHE A 64 5.14 -12.44 -8.39
CA PHE A 64 4.92 -12.30 -9.84
C PHE A 64 3.97 -13.41 -10.25
N VAL A 65 2.73 -13.07 -10.56
CA VAL A 65 1.62 -14.02 -10.76
C VAL A 65 1.95 -15.09 -11.80
N ASP A 66 2.60 -14.69 -12.90
CA ASP A 66 2.96 -15.57 -14.03
C ASP A 66 4.47 -15.58 -14.30
N GLY A 67 5.29 -15.23 -13.30
CA GLY A 67 6.73 -15.12 -13.48
C GLY A 67 7.11 -14.17 -14.61
N MET A 68 7.86 -14.65 -15.62
CA MET A 68 8.26 -13.84 -16.76
C MET A 68 7.12 -13.54 -17.75
N ALA A 69 5.97 -14.19 -17.64
CA ALA A 69 4.78 -13.94 -18.45
C ALA A 69 3.82 -12.93 -17.83
N THR A 70 4.15 -12.37 -16.65
CA THR A 70 3.33 -11.32 -16.00
C THR A 70 3.16 -10.13 -16.96
N PRO A 71 1.92 -9.73 -17.28
CA PRO A 71 1.67 -8.62 -18.18
C PRO A 71 2.28 -7.33 -17.64
N LEU A 72 2.98 -6.58 -18.49
CA LEU A 72 3.45 -5.25 -18.15
C LEU A 72 2.26 -4.29 -18.12
N GLN A 73 1.99 -3.71 -16.97
CA GLN A 73 0.97 -2.68 -16.81
C GLN A 73 1.50 -1.34 -17.30
N TRP A 74 0.73 -0.65 -18.14
CA TRP A 74 1.02 0.72 -18.60
C TRP A 74 0.11 1.73 -17.91
N MET A 75 -1.14 1.35 -17.68
CA MET A 75 -2.19 2.11 -17.02
C MET A 75 -3.17 1.14 -16.37
N ASN A 76 -3.86 1.59 -15.33
CA ASN A 76 -4.98 0.84 -14.79
C ASN A 76 -6.24 1.73 -14.67
N ALA A 77 -7.42 1.08 -14.74
CA ALA A 77 -8.70 1.79 -14.66
C ALA A 77 -8.95 2.41 -13.28
N ALA A 78 -8.41 1.79 -12.23
CA ALA A 78 -8.52 2.30 -10.86
C ALA A 78 -7.86 3.67 -10.73
N GLU A 79 -6.68 3.86 -11.32
CA GLU A 79 -5.98 5.13 -11.31
C GLU A 79 -6.83 6.26 -11.88
N VAL A 80 -7.50 6.03 -13.02
CA VAL A 80 -8.38 7.04 -13.64
C VAL A 80 -9.54 7.40 -12.72
N ALA A 81 -10.11 6.44 -12.01
CA ALA A 81 -11.17 6.70 -11.05
C ALA A 81 -10.66 7.53 -9.85
N PHE A 82 -9.48 7.22 -9.33
CA PHE A 82 -8.86 8.00 -8.25
C PHE A 82 -8.51 9.44 -8.69
N LEU A 83 -8.04 9.64 -9.92
CA LEU A 83 -7.81 10.99 -10.47
C LEU A 83 -9.11 11.79 -10.53
N LYS A 84 -10.23 11.17 -10.90
CA LYS A 84 -11.54 11.82 -10.86
C LYS A 84 -11.99 12.12 -9.43
N ALA A 85 -11.74 11.21 -8.49
CA ALA A 85 -12.05 11.43 -7.08
C ALA A 85 -11.30 12.65 -6.53
N GLU A 86 -10.01 12.76 -6.82
CA GLU A 86 -9.18 13.92 -6.44
C GLU A 86 -9.66 15.20 -7.12
N ALA A 87 -9.96 15.16 -8.42
CA ALA A 87 -10.45 16.30 -9.17
C ALA A 87 -11.74 16.89 -8.52
N VAL A 88 -12.65 16.05 -8.08
CA VAL A 88 -13.88 16.49 -7.42
C VAL A 88 -13.64 16.88 -5.97
N GLY A 89 -13.02 16.00 -5.17
CA GLY A 89 -12.93 16.18 -3.72
C GLY A 89 -11.95 17.28 -3.31
N VAL A 90 -10.83 17.40 -4.00
CA VAL A 90 -9.77 18.36 -3.65
C VAL A 90 -9.90 19.65 -4.44
N PHE A 91 -10.08 19.55 -5.76
CA PHE A 91 -10.08 20.72 -6.65
C PHE A 91 -11.46 21.30 -6.94
N GLY A 92 -12.52 20.56 -6.61
CA GLY A 92 -13.91 21.02 -6.82
C GLY A 92 -14.34 20.99 -8.29
N TRP A 93 -13.68 20.22 -9.14
CA TRP A 93 -14.03 20.13 -10.57
C TRP A 93 -15.24 19.21 -10.79
N ASN A 94 -16.06 19.55 -11.76
CA ASN A 94 -17.19 18.71 -12.13
C ASN A 94 -16.75 17.59 -13.07
N MET A 95 -16.73 16.35 -12.55
CA MET A 95 -16.38 15.15 -13.30
C MET A 95 -17.60 14.23 -13.56
N GLY A 96 -18.81 14.73 -13.33
CA GLY A 96 -20.06 13.98 -13.56
C GLY A 96 -20.40 12.98 -12.45
N GLY A 97 -19.86 13.14 -11.26
CA GLY A 97 -20.11 12.29 -10.08
C GLY A 97 -19.52 12.87 -8.82
N SER A 98 -19.74 12.22 -7.67
CA SER A 98 -19.14 12.63 -6.39
C SER A 98 -17.73 12.06 -6.21
N ALA A 99 -16.94 12.72 -5.35
CA ALA A 99 -15.62 12.22 -4.97
C ALA A 99 -15.71 10.81 -4.37
N LYS A 100 -16.70 10.57 -3.49
CA LYS A 100 -16.99 9.25 -2.92
C LYS A 100 -17.21 8.19 -3.99
N THR A 101 -18.08 8.48 -4.96
CA THR A 101 -18.40 7.52 -6.04
C THR A 101 -17.16 7.12 -6.82
N PHE A 102 -16.31 8.07 -7.17
CA PHE A 102 -15.08 7.79 -7.92
C PHE A 102 -14.02 7.09 -7.06
N TYR A 103 -13.89 7.46 -5.79
CA TYR A 103 -13.00 6.79 -4.85
C TYR A 103 -13.38 5.30 -4.69
N GLU A 104 -14.64 5.01 -4.37
CA GLU A 104 -15.13 3.65 -4.23
C GLU A 104 -15.00 2.85 -5.54
N GLN A 105 -15.26 3.51 -6.69
CA GLN A 105 -15.03 2.90 -8.00
C GLN A 105 -13.56 2.52 -8.20
N GLY A 106 -12.62 3.38 -7.81
CA GLY A 106 -11.19 3.09 -7.90
C GLY A 106 -10.79 1.86 -7.08
N VAL A 107 -11.29 1.75 -5.85
CA VAL A 107 -11.04 0.57 -5.00
C VAL A 107 -11.63 -0.68 -5.65
N ARG A 108 -12.89 -0.64 -6.11
CA ARG A 108 -13.56 -1.77 -6.76
C ARG A 108 -12.82 -2.26 -8.00
N LEU A 109 -12.40 -1.34 -8.86
CA LEU A 109 -11.63 -1.68 -10.06
C LEU A 109 -10.28 -2.32 -9.73
N SER A 110 -9.62 -1.88 -8.65
CA SER A 110 -8.41 -2.52 -8.19
C SER A 110 -8.65 -3.95 -7.67
N PHE A 111 -9.73 -4.17 -6.91
CA PHE A 111 -10.12 -5.51 -6.45
C PHE A 111 -10.45 -6.43 -7.63
N GLU A 112 -11.20 -5.93 -8.61
CA GLU A 112 -11.54 -6.67 -9.84
C GLU A 112 -10.27 -7.05 -10.62
N GLN A 113 -9.35 -6.12 -10.81
CA GLN A 113 -8.07 -6.35 -11.51
C GLN A 113 -7.28 -7.51 -10.91
N TRP A 114 -7.30 -7.64 -9.58
CA TRP A 114 -6.56 -8.68 -8.86
C TRP A 114 -7.39 -9.92 -8.54
N GLY A 115 -8.66 -9.95 -8.94
CA GLY A 115 -9.57 -11.07 -8.69
C GLY A 115 -9.78 -11.35 -7.21
N VAL A 116 -9.94 -10.29 -6.42
CA VAL A 116 -10.09 -10.36 -4.95
C VAL A 116 -11.52 -9.99 -4.57
N ALA A 117 -12.12 -10.74 -3.66
CA ALA A 117 -13.45 -10.48 -3.09
C ALA A 117 -13.37 -9.60 -1.83
N GLY A 118 -14.54 -9.24 -1.26
CA GLY A 118 -14.63 -8.53 0.03
C GLY A 118 -14.50 -7.01 -0.08
N VAL A 119 -14.72 -6.43 -1.26
CA VAL A 119 -14.57 -4.99 -1.47
C VAL A 119 -15.56 -4.15 -0.68
N ASP A 120 -16.77 -4.64 -0.43
CA ASP A 120 -17.80 -3.89 0.31
C ASP A 120 -17.42 -3.78 1.80
N GLU A 121 -16.92 -4.84 2.39
CA GLU A 121 -16.40 -4.86 3.76
C GLU A 121 -15.15 -3.97 3.87
N TYR A 122 -14.27 -4.03 2.91
CA TYR A 122 -13.07 -3.20 2.87
C TYR A 122 -13.40 -1.70 2.80
N LEU A 123 -14.39 -1.29 1.99
CA LEU A 123 -14.80 0.10 1.78
C LEU A 123 -15.40 0.77 3.04
N VAL A 124 -15.85 0.00 4.01
CA VAL A 124 -16.35 0.52 5.30
C VAL A 124 -15.35 0.39 6.43
N GLY A 125 -14.14 -0.08 6.15
CA GLY A 125 -13.07 -0.28 7.12
C GLY A 125 -12.59 1.04 7.73
N THR A 126 -12.49 1.06 9.05
CA THR A 126 -12.03 2.23 9.83
C THR A 126 -10.71 2.00 10.54
N THR A 127 -10.16 0.80 10.43
CA THR A 127 -8.84 0.45 10.97
C THR A 127 -7.76 1.31 10.35
N LEU A 128 -6.72 1.58 11.12
CA LEU A 128 -5.59 2.42 10.69
C LEU A 128 -4.42 1.54 10.23
N PRO A 129 -3.49 2.09 9.44
CA PRO A 129 -2.23 1.39 9.14
C PRO A 129 -1.54 0.91 10.41
N GLU A 130 -0.88 -0.23 10.35
CA GLU A 130 -0.07 -0.70 11.49
C GLU A 130 1.24 0.11 11.59
N SER A 131 1.77 0.22 12.81
CA SER A 131 3.15 0.63 13.01
C SER A 131 4.08 -0.52 12.61
N TYR A 132 5.31 -0.18 12.21
CA TYR A 132 6.27 -1.19 11.79
C TYR A 132 6.99 -1.83 12.97
N THR A 133 6.82 -3.13 13.14
CA THR A 133 7.62 -3.95 14.05
C THR A 133 8.58 -4.82 13.26
N ASP A 134 9.88 -4.63 13.47
CA ASP A 134 10.91 -5.46 12.85
C ASP A 134 11.06 -6.77 13.62
N PRO A 135 10.71 -7.92 13.04
CA PRO A 135 10.84 -9.22 13.71
C PRO A 135 12.30 -9.66 13.87
N ASN A 136 13.24 -9.04 13.17
CA ASN A 136 14.67 -9.32 13.27
C ASN A 136 15.33 -8.49 14.38
N GLY A 137 14.91 -8.73 15.64
CA GLY A 137 15.50 -8.09 16.81
C GLY A 137 15.03 -6.66 17.10
N GLY A 138 14.05 -6.14 16.36
CA GLY A 138 13.37 -4.88 16.67
C GLY A 138 14.15 -3.59 16.37
N ALA A 139 15.43 -3.66 16.02
CA ALA A 139 16.30 -2.49 15.86
C ALA A 139 15.85 -1.50 14.78
N THR A 140 15.11 -1.98 13.77
CA THR A 140 14.63 -1.16 12.67
C THR A 140 13.15 -0.81 12.77
N SER A 141 12.50 -1.11 13.90
CA SER A 141 11.08 -0.81 14.14
C SER A 141 10.78 0.70 14.06
N TYR A 142 9.53 1.03 13.76
CA TYR A 142 9.05 2.40 13.67
C TYR A 142 7.62 2.50 14.24
N SER A 143 7.50 3.11 15.40
CA SER A 143 6.25 3.13 16.18
C SER A 143 5.30 4.27 15.83
N THR A 144 5.75 5.25 15.03
CA THR A 144 4.88 6.37 14.66
C THR A 144 3.81 5.91 13.66
N GLN A 145 2.56 6.30 13.93
CA GLN A 145 1.44 6.02 13.04
C GLN A 145 1.61 6.72 11.70
N LEU A 146 1.51 5.98 10.59
CA LEU A 146 1.72 6.50 9.24
C LEU A 146 0.52 7.33 8.74
N SER A 147 -0.70 6.98 9.14
CA SER A 147 -1.91 7.73 8.82
C SER A 147 -2.94 7.56 9.94
N GLN A 148 -3.76 8.58 10.13
CA GLN A 148 -4.92 8.55 11.04
C GLN A 148 -6.23 8.25 10.28
N LEU A 149 -6.13 7.83 9.02
CA LEU A 149 -7.27 7.60 8.15
C LEU A 149 -7.47 6.12 7.88
N GLY A 150 -8.70 5.65 8.06
CA GLY A 150 -9.15 4.36 7.56
C GLY A 150 -9.55 4.43 6.09
N VAL A 151 -10.00 3.30 5.54
CA VAL A 151 -10.45 3.20 4.15
C VAL A 151 -11.78 3.90 3.92
N ALA A 152 -12.71 3.85 4.89
CA ALA A 152 -14.06 4.38 4.75
C ALA A 152 -14.04 5.87 4.34
N TRP A 153 -14.82 6.19 3.31
CA TRP A 153 -14.97 7.57 2.84
C TRP A 153 -15.69 8.44 3.89
N ASN A 154 -15.24 9.68 4.03
CA ASN A 154 -15.87 10.69 4.89
C ASN A 154 -16.13 11.97 4.09
N ASP A 155 -17.40 12.29 3.84
CA ASP A 155 -17.80 13.51 3.11
C ASP A 155 -17.52 14.79 3.93
N GLY A 156 -17.39 14.68 5.25
CA GLY A 156 -17.05 15.79 6.14
C GLY A 156 -15.57 16.03 6.34
N ALA A 157 -14.70 15.23 5.69
CA ALA A 157 -13.25 15.35 5.80
C ALA A 157 -12.74 16.65 5.17
N SER A 158 -11.61 17.13 5.64
CA SER A 158 -10.88 18.22 4.97
C SER A 158 -10.39 17.77 3.59
N LYS A 159 -10.06 18.75 2.73
CA LYS A 159 -9.49 18.45 1.40
C LYS A 159 -8.18 17.68 1.49
N GLU A 160 -7.38 17.96 2.48
CA GLU A 160 -6.12 17.27 2.74
C GLU A 160 -6.36 15.80 3.13
N GLU A 161 -7.28 15.53 4.06
CA GLU A 161 -7.65 14.16 4.42
C GLU A 161 -8.30 13.38 3.26
N MET A 162 -9.10 14.05 2.43
CA MET A 162 -9.63 13.44 1.21
C MET A 162 -8.51 13.08 0.25
N GLN A 163 -7.54 13.98 0.04
CA GLN A 163 -6.39 13.75 -0.82
C GLN A 163 -5.53 12.61 -0.29
N GLU A 164 -5.19 12.62 0.99
CA GLU A 164 -4.42 11.56 1.62
C GLU A 164 -5.10 10.19 1.40
N ARG A 165 -6.40 10.07 1.71
CA ARG A 165 -7.17 8.84 1.54
C ARG A 165 -7.17 8.35 0.09
N ILE A 166 -7.40 9.25 -0.86
CA ILE A 166 -7.38 8.93 -2.29
C ILE A 166 -6.01 8.44 -2.72
N ILE A 167 -4.96 9.15 -2.34
CA ILE A 167 -3.59 8.82 -2.76
C ILE A 167 -3.11 7.52 -2.13
N ILE A 168 -3.45 7.22 -0.88
CA ILE A 168 -3.14 5.93 -0.26
C ILE A 168 -3.73 4.78 -1.09
N GLN A 169 -5.02 4.85 -1.43
CA GLN A 169 -5.67 3.79 -2.20
C GLN A 169 -5.19 3.72 -3.66
N LYS A 170 -4.91 4.87 -4.27
CA LYS A 170 -4.28 4.95 -5.59
C LYS A 170 -2.89 4.31 -5.58
N TRP A 171 -2.09 4.61 -4.56
CA TRP A 171 -0.75 4.03 -4.40
C TRP A 171 -0.78 2.50 -4.27
N ILE A 172 -1.70 1.96 -3.47
CA ILE A 172 -1.91 0.51 -3.36
C ILE A 172 -2.34 -0.08 -4.72
N ALA A 173 -3.29 0.57 -5.42
CA ALA A 173 -3.77 0.11 -6.72
C ALA A 173 -2.68 0.17 -7.82
N ASN A 174 -1.75 1.11 -7.71
CA ASN A 174 -0.62 1.30 -8.63
C ASN A 174 0.57 0.37 -8.33
N PHE A 175 0.33 -0.74 -7.61
CA PHE A 175 1.33 -1.79 -7.48
C PHE A 175 1.82 -2.23 -8.88
N HIS A 176 3.13 -2.23 -9.10
CA HIS A 176 3.84 -2.35 -10.38
C HIS A 176 3.90 -1.06 -11.25
N LEU A 177 3.21 0.01 -10.91
CA LEU A 177 3.31 1.32 -11.58
C LEU A 177 4.10 2.32 -10.72
N GLY A 178 5.33 1.96 -10.36
CA GLY A 178 6.15 2.72 -9.42
C GLY A 178 6.42 4.17 -9.85
N ASN A 179 6.48 4.46 -11.14
CA ASN A 179 6.66 5.83 -11.65
C ASN A 179 5.46 6.73 -11.32
N GLU A 180 4.24 6.21 -11.47
CA GLU A 180 3.02 6.94 -11.11
C GLU A 180 2.91 7.14 -9.60
N ALA A 181 3.19 6.11 -8.82
CA ALA A 181 3.22 6.19 -7.36
C ALA A 181 4.26 7.22 -6.87
N TRP A 182 5.43 7.27 -7.49
CA TRP A 182 6.47 8.26 -7.18
C TRP A 182 6.07 9.68 -7.57
N ALA A 183 5.41 9.86 -8.72
CA ALA A 183 4.91 11.15 -9.17
C ALA A 183 3.86 11.71 -8.19
N ASP A 184 2.93 10.87 -7.73
CA ASP A 184 1.93 11.25 -6.72
C ASP A 184 2.57 11.63 -5.39
N PHE A 185 3.51 10.82 -4.90
CA PHE A 185 4.23 11.13 -3.67
C PHE A 185 4.95 12.49 -3.73
N ARG A 186 5.65 12.77 -4.82
CA ARG A 186 6.34 14.06 -5.00
C ARG A 186 5.39 15.24 -5.10
N ARG A 187 4.22 15.04 -5.65
CA ARG A 187 3.20 16.08 -5.86
C ARG A 187 2.42 16.38 -4.59
N THR A 188 2.13 15.35 -3.77
CA THR A 188 1.20 15.47 -2.65
C THR A 188 1.83 15.31 -1.28
N GLY A 189 2.98 14.64 -1.19
CA GLY A 189 3.56 14.20 0.07
C GLY A 189 2.95 12.90 0.62
N PHE A 190 1.94 12.33 -0.07
CA PHE A 190 1.26 11.10 0.34
C PHE A 190 1.60 9.90 -0.55
N PRO A 191 1.53 8.68 -0.01
CA PRO A 191 1.26 8.35 1.40
C PRO A 191 2.44 8.74 2.29
N HIS A 192 2.19 8.92 3.59
CA HIS A 192 3.30 9.06 4.54
C HIS A 192 4.08 7.75 4.61
N LEU A 193 5.39 7.84 4.50
CA LEU A 193 6.27 6.70 4.45
C LEU A 193 7.17 6.65 5.69
N ILE A 194 7.58 5.46 6.08
CA ILE A 194 8.56 5.27 7.15
C ILE A 194 9.88 5.96 6.70
N PRO A 195 10.48 6.84 7.49
CA PRO A 195 11.77 7.44 7.15
C PRO A 195 12.82 6.36 6.90
N ALA A 196 13.61 6.52 5.84
CA ALA A 196 14.74 5.63 5.61
C ALA A 196 15.70 5.74 6.80
N MET A 197 16.29 4.60 7.20
CA MET A 197 17.40 4.67 8.14
C MET A 197 18.63 5.16 7.39
N GLU A 198 19.40 6.01 8.04
CA GLU A 198 20.75 6.32 7.54
C GLU A 198 21.60 5.08 7.78
N SER A 199 22.09 4.48 6.71
CA SER A 199 23.13 3.46 6.85
C SER A 199 24.39 4.14 7.37
N ALA A 200 24.83 3.73 8.56
CA ALA A 200 26.08 4.17 9.13
C ALA A 200 27.30 3.70 8.29
#